data_d8e0c9ebb446e27912201eda271ace29
#
_entry.id   d8e0c9ebb446e27912201eda271ace29
#
_cell.length_a   1.000
_cell.length_b   1.000
_cell.length_c   1.000
_cell.angle_alpha   90.00
_cell.angle_beta   90.00
_cell.angle_gamma   90.00
#
_symmetry.space_group_name_H-M   'P 1'
#
loop_
_entity.id
_entity.type
_entity.pdbx_description
1 polymer ?
#
loop_
_entity_poly.entity_id
_entity_poly.type
_entity_poly.pdbx_seq_one_letter_code
_entity_poly.pdbx_strand_id
1 'polypeptide(L)' 'MDVAHERHRQQLIKAYNNAVKRKDWQAARNYRDELNILIAKKVALS' A
#
# COMPACT_ATOMS: atom_id res chain seq x y z
N MET A 1 -18.50 5.55 2.93
CA MET A 1 -17.56 5.06 1.93
C MET A 1 -16.34 5.96 1.87
N ASP A 2 -15.19 5.37 1.99
CA ASP A 2 -13.96 6.16 2.04
C ASP A 2 -13.21 6.06 0.70
N VAL A 3 -13.64 6.87 -0.26
CA VAL A 3 -13.07 6.88 -1.61
C VAL A 3 -11.61 7.31 -1.57
N ALA A 4 -11.26 8.24 -0.68
CA ALA A 4 -9.89 8.71 -0.55
C ALA A 4 -8.96 7.60 -0.07
N HIS A 5 -9.41 6.77 0.87
CA HIS A 5 -8.65 5.63 1.38
C HIS A 5 -8.39 4.60 0.28
N GLU A 6 -9.40 4.33 -0.52
CA GLU A 6 -9.30 3.38 -1.61
C GLU A 6 -8.33 3.86 -2.69
N ARG A 7 -8.38 5.15 -3.02
CA ARG A 7 -7.45 5.73 -3.99
C ARG A 7 -6.02 5.65 -3.49
N HIS A 8 -5.80 5.95 -2.22
CA HIS A 8 -4.48 5.89 -1.62
C HIS A 8 -3.92 4.46 -1.69
N ARG A 9 -4.76 3.50 -1.36
CA ARG A 9 -4.37 2.09 -1.43
C ARG A 9 -4.00 1.68 -2.85
N GLN A 10 -4.81 2.09 -3.84
CA GLN A 10 -4.53 1.77 -5.23
C GLN A 10 -3.22 2.37 -5.71
N GLN A 11 -2.93 3.60 -5.29
CA GLN A 11 -1.67 4.24 -5.62
C GLN A 11 -0.49 3.48 -5.03
N LEU A 12 -0.62 3.03 -3.79
CA LEU A 12 0.42 2.24 -3.14
C LEU A 12 0.65 0.92 -3.86
N ILE A 13 -0.43 0.26 -4.29
CA ILE A 13 -0.32 -1.00 -5.02
C ILE A 13 0.41 -0.79 -6.35
N LYS A 14 0.06 0.26 -7.08
CA LYS A 14 0.73 0.58 -8.34
C LYS A 14 2.20 0.89 -8.12
N ALA A 15 2.51 1.68 -7.10
CA ALA A 15 3.89 2.01 -6.78
C ALA A 15 4.67 0.76 -6.37
N TYR A 16 4.06 -0.11 -5.59
CA TYR A 16 4.67 -1.38 -5.20
C TYR A 16 5.01 -2.22 -6.43
N ASN A 17 4.03 -2.38 -7.34
CA ASN A 17 4.25 -3.17 -8.54
C ASN A 17 5.36 -2.59 -9.41
N ASN A 18 5.43 -1.27 -9.53
CA ASN A 18 6.51 -0.61 -10.28
C ASN A 18 7.87 -0.85 -9.62
N ALA A 19 7.93 -0.77 -8.30
CA ALA A 19 9.16 -1.02 -7.58
C ALA A 19 9.64 -2.45 -7.81
N VAL A 20 8.73 -3.42 -7.79
CA VAL A 20 9.06 -4.84 -8.04
C VAL A 20 9.59 -5.01 -9.45
N LYS A 21 8.97 -4.36 -10.44
CA LYS A 21 9.42 -4.43 -11.83
C LYS A 21 10.84 -3.89 -12.01
N ARG A 22 11.18 -2.85 -11.26
CA ARG A 22 12.51 -2.24 -11.28
C ARG A 22 13.50 -2.99 -10.39
N LYS A 23 13.03 -3.99 -9.67
CA LYS A 23 13.81 -4.71 -8.67
C LYS A 23 14.30 -3.79 -7.55
N ASP A 24 13.50 -2.75 -7.26
CA ASP A 24 13.76 -1.81 -6.17
C ASP A 24 13.13 -2.37 -4.91
N TRP A 25 13.81 -3.34 -4.31
CA TRP A 25 13.26 -4.10 -3.18
C TRP A 25 13.05 -3.24 -1.94
N GLN A 26 13.87 -2.22 -1.74
CA GLN A 26 13.72 -1.33 -0.59
C GLN A 26 12.43 -0.52 -0.70
N ALA A 27 12.17 0.05 -1.87
CA ALA A 27 10.93 0.79 -2.10
C ALA A 27 9.72 -0.13 -2.00
N ALA A 28 9.82 -1.33 -2.58
CA ALA A 28 8.74 -2.31 -2.53
C ALA A 28 8.40 -2.66 -1.08
N ARG A 29 9.41 -2.85 -0.24
CA ARG A 29 9.20 -3.15 1.17
C ARG A 29 8.50 -2.00 1.88
N ASN A 30 8.90 -0.77 1.61
CA ASN A 30 8.28 0.41 2.22
C ASN A 30 6.81 0.52 1.85
N TYR A 31 6.48 0.34 0.58
CA TYR A 31 5.09 0.39 0.14
C TYR A 31 4.27 -0.75 0.74
N ARG A 32 4.86 -1.92 0.83
CA ARG A 32 4.20 -3.07 1.44
C ARG A 32 3.90 -2.80 2.92
N ASP A 33 4.84 -2.20 3.64
CA ASP A 33 4.63 -1.87 5.04
C ASP A 33 3.48 -0.88 5.20
N GLU A 34 3.41 0.13 4.34
CA GLU A 34 2.31 1.09 4.38
C GLU A 34 0.96 0.41 4.11
N LEU A 35 0.93 -0.51 3.15
CA LEU A 35 -0.29 -1.26 2.87
C LEU A 35 -0.71 -2.10 4.07
N ASN A 36 0.23 -2.73 4.74
CA ASN A 36 -0.06 -3.51 5.94
C ASN A 36 -0.61 -2.64 7.06
N ILE A 37 -0.09 -1.43 7.23
CA ILE A 37 -0.58 -0.48 8.23
C ILE A 37 -2.04 -0.11 7.92
N LEU A 38 -2.36 0.15 6.67
CA LEU A 38 -3.73 0.49 6.27
C LEU A 38 -4.69 -0.66 6.55
N ILE A 39 -4.28 -1.88 6.24
CA ILE A 39 -5.09 -3.07 6.50
C ILE A 39 -5.29 -3.26 8.00
N ALA A 40 -4.24 -3.08 8.80
CA ALA A 40 -4.33 -3.22 10.24
C ALA A 40 -5.28 -2.19 10.86
N LYS A 41 -5.22 -0.94 10.37
CA LYS A 41 -6.13 0.10 10.85
C LYS A 41 -7.58 -0.24 10.53
N LYS A 42 -7.83 -0.77 9.35
CA LYS A 42 -9.19 -1.15 8.96
C LYS A 42 -9.73 -2.26 9.87
N VAL A 43 -8.89 -3.25 10.17
CA VAL A 43 -9.28 -4.34 11.04
C VAL A 43 -9.52 -3.85 12.47
N ALA A 44 -8.68 -2.94 12.95
CA ALA A 44 -8.80 -2.41 14.31
C ALA A 44 -10.08 -1.58 14.48
N LEU A 45 -10.57 -0.96 13.42
CA LEU A 45 -11.79 -0.15 13.48
C LEU A 45 -13.07 -0.96 13.25
N SER A 46 -12.94 -2.14 12.74
CA SER A 46 -14.07 -3.02 12.51
C SER A 46 -14.24 -4.01 13.65
#